data_332487e987d9efcd8adba771e0078cb1
#
_entry.id   332487e987d9efcd8adba771e0078cb1
#
_cell.length_a   1.000
_cell.length_b   1.000
_cell.length_c   1.000
_cell.angle_alpha   90.00
_cell.angle_beta   90.00
_cell.angle_gamma   90.00
#
_symmetry.space_group_name_H-M   'P 1'
#
loop_
_entity.id
_entity.type
_entity.pdbx_description
1 polymer ?
#
loop_
_entity_poly.entity_id
_entity_poly.type
_entity_poly.pdbx_seq_one_letter_code
_entity_poly.pdbx_strand_id
1 'polypeptide(L)'
;MLELLDRQQKLTANQWKIALAATIGDMLDFFDFFLIGFVLAFIVADWHLTYGQSGMILLASGISAPFGSLFYGWLADKIGRRKVMILTVLNFSLATGAMAMTPDGAWIYLVICRLLVGLGVTGLYSVDITVVQEFVPASKRGWITGLTTTMLPVGVLLGAALGAFATPYIGWRGMFAVGLLPALLTLYVRAWVPESPHWLMRMGRPEEARRSIAWALQIDPASIALPATIPPVEHTRWLELFRYPRSIIVGCLTGLTQTGGVGLTLWMVTLFVMVLGITAPEASQLAIWVSLAAVAGRFFCAWISDAMGRRASGVLSCLVAALFMSLAGYMHSVFVGGVSMFFVMIVLQNFFGSGNYSIVGPYMGELWPSRLRGSGMGLVYGVGNLGKFIGPAGLALIAGSANFVAPKATLDAVIPAFNYFAFWYVLGAVAFWFIGFETRGRTIEEIDATLSASAPSPAHVPVGETR
;
A
#
# COMPACT_ATOMS: atom_id res chain seq x y z
N MET A 1 19.72 -19.16 -18.01
CA MET A 1 18.46 -18.75 -18.68
C MET A 1 17.85 -17.53 -18.00
N LEU A 2 17.55 -17.55 -16.69
CA LEU A 2 16.98 -16.41 -15.95
C LEU A 2 17.91 -15.17 -15.92
N GLU A 3 19.22 -15.38 -15.86
CA GLU A 3 20.23 -14.30 -15.91
C GLU A 3 20.15 -13.42 -17.17
N LEU A 4 19.53 -13.89 -18.25
CA LEU A 4 19.38 -13.10 -19.47
C LEU A 4 18.52 -11.85 -19.22
N LEU A 5 17.54 -11.93 -18.32
CA LEU A 5 16.72 -10.78 -17.91
C LEU A 5 17.57 -9.75 -17.14
N ASP A 6 18.51 -10.21 -16.30
CA ASP A 6 19.34 -9.31 -15.47
C ASP A 6 20.46 -8.61 -16.23
N ARG A 7 20.91 -9.19 -17.36
CA ARG A 7 21.97 -8.61 -18.21
C ARG A 7 21.51 -7.44 -19.09
N GLN A 8 20.20 -7.19 -19.15
CA GLN A 8 19.65 -6.10 -19.95
C GLN A 8 19.94 -4.72 -19.33
N GLN A 9 20.23 -3.76 -20.21
CA GLN A 9 20.39 -2.34 -19.85
C GLN A 9 19.11 -1.52 -20.10
N LYS A 10 18.32 -1.90 -21.10
CA LYS A 10 17.07 -1.21 -21.49
C LYS A 10 15.89 -2.15 -21.41
N LEU A 11 14.74 -1.62 -20.98
CA LEU A 11 13.49 -2.36 -20.96
C LEU A 11 12.93 -2.51 -22.38
N THR A 12 12.40 -3.70 -22.68
CA THR A 12 11.65 -3.95 -23.91
C THR A 12 10.21 -3.42 -23.79
N ALA A 13 9.53 -3.29 -24.92
CA ALA A 13 8.11 -2.91 -24.95
C ALA A 13 7.23 -3.91 -24.17
N ASN A 14 7.61 -5.20 -24.17
CA ASN A 14 6.85 -6.23 -23.44
C ASN A 14 7.06 -6.16 -21.94
N GLN A 15 8.26 -5.81 -21.46
CA GLN A 15 8.51 -5.55 -20.05
C GLN A 15 7.75 -4.29 -19.57
N TRP A 16 7.64 -3.26 -20.42
CA TRP A 16 6.79 -2.10 -20.11
C TRP A 16 5.30 -2.46 -20.00
N LYS A 17 4.78 -3.42 -20.80
CA LYS A 17 3.40 -3.90 -20.64
C LYS A 17 3.17 -4.54 -19.28
N ILE A 18 4.14 -5.28 -18.76
CA ILE A 18 4.05 -5.86 -17.40
C ILE A 18 4.07 -4.76 -16.33
N ALA A 19 5.04 -3.84 -16.44
CA ALA A 19 5.13 -2.71 -15.50
C ALA A 19 3.83 -1.87 -15.51
N LEU A 20 3.25 -1.63 -16.68
CA LEU A 20 1.99 -0.90 -16.82
C LEU A 20 0.82 -1.67 -16.19
N ALA A 21 0.74 -2.99 -16.41
CA ALA A 21 -0.31 -3.83 -15.82
C ALA A 21 -0.27 -3.76 -14.28
N ALA A 22 0.92 -3.88 -13.68
CA ALA A 22 1.11 -3.77 -12.24
C ALA A 22 0.79 -2.36 -11.73
N THR A 23 1.29 -1.32 -12.40
CA THR A 23 1.03 0.08 -12.00
C THR A 23 -0.46 0.44 -12.05
N ILE A 24 -1.17 0.04 -13.11
CA ILE A 24 -2.62 0.25 -13.21
C ILE A 24 -3.35 -0.61 -12.18
N GLY A 25 -2.89 -1.85 -11.96
CA GLY A 25 -3.45 -2.74 -10.94
C GLY A 25 -3.41 -2.12 -9.55
N ASP A 26 -2.24 -1.68 -9.11
CA ASP A 26 -2.03 -1.03 -7.82
C ASP A 26 -2.82 0.29 -7.69
N MET A 27 -2.88 1.08 -8.75
CA MET A 27 -3.67 2.32 -8.78
C MET A 27 -5.16 2.03 -8.59
N LEU A 28 -5.71 1.02 -9.28
CA LEU A 28 -7.11 0.62 -9.17
C LEU A 28 -7.41 -0.06 -7.84
N ASP A 29 -6.44 -0.75 -7.27
CA ASP A 29 -6.46 -1.32 -5.94
C ASP A 29 -6.67 -0.23 -4.87
N PHE A 30 -5.87 0.84 -4.93
CA PHE A 30 -6.03 2.00 -4.05
C PHE A 30 -7.33 2.76 -4.29
N PHE A 31 -7.76 2.88 -5.53
CA PHE A 31 -9.08 3.42 -5.86
C PHE A 31 -10.18 2.67 -5.11
N ASP A 32 -10.26 1.35 -5.27
CA ASP A 32 -11.28 0.51 -4.62
C ASP A 32 -11.18 0.51 -3.09
N PHE A 33 -9.96 0.46 -2.57
CA PHE A 33 -9.75 0.46 -1.11
C PHE A 33 -10.28 1.75 -0.48
N PHE A 34 -10.00 2.91 -1.08
CA PHE A 34 -10.37 4.21 -0.54
C PHE A 34 -11.74 4.72 -0.98
N LEU A 35 -12.37 4.12 -2.00
CA LEU A 35 -13.68 4.52 -2.54
C LEU A 35 -14.76 4.63 -1.45
N ILE A 36 -14.74 3.73 -0.48
CA ILE A 36 -15.68 3.74 0.64
C ILE A 36 -15.59 5.01 1.50
N GLY A 37 -14.40 5.60 1.64
CA GLY A 37 -14.22 6.85 2.38
C GLY A 37 -14.94 8.04 1.73
N PHE A 38 -15.01 8.03 0.39
CA PHE A 38 -15.82 8.99 -0.36
C PHE A 38 -17.31 8.69 -0.22
N VAL A 39 -17.72 7.45 -0.43
CA VAL A 39 -19.14 7.04 -0.35
C VAL A 39 -19.74 7.27 1.04
N LEU A 40 -18.96 7.02 2.11
CA LEU A 40 -19.43 7.19 3.48
C LEU A 40 -19.98 8.60 3.72
N ALA A 41 -19.32 9.63 3.17
CA ALA A 41 -19.76 11.02 3.33
C ALA A 41 -21.13 11.31 2.72
N PHE A 42 -21.56 10.51 1.74
CA PHE A 42 -22.90 10.64 1.13
C PHE A 42 -24.00 9.90 1.91
N ILE A 43 -23.67 8.78 2.58
CA ILE A 43 -24.67 7.92 3.23
C ILE A 43 -24.76 8.13 4.74
N VAL A 44 -23.76 8.73 5.37
CA VAL A 44 -23.65 8.79 6.84
C VAL A 44 -24.82 9.52 7.49
N ALA A 45 -25.27 10.62 6.90
CA ALA A 45 -26.37 11.41 7.41
C ALA A 45 -27.73 10.72 7.15
N ASP A 46 -27.94 10.22 5.92
CA ASP A 46 -29.20 9.59 5.52
C ASP A 46 -29.48 8.28 6.28
N TRP A 47 -28.42 7.52 6.58
CA TRP A 47 -28.52 6.26 7.31
C TRP A 47 -28.39 6.42 8.82
N HIS A 48 -28.24 7.65 9.33
CA HIS A 48 -28.01 7.94 10.75
C HIS A 48 -26.93 7.06 11.38
N LEU A 49 -25.80 6.90 10.68
CA LEU A 49 -24.73 6.02 11.13
C LEU A 49 -24.01 6.58 12.37
N THR A 50 -23.70 5.70 13.32
CA THR A 50 -22.80 6.03 14.42
C THR A 50 -21.33 5.97 13.97
N TYR A 51 -20.43 6.59 14.79
CA TYR A 51 -18.99 6.47 14.56
C TYR A 51 -18.51 5.03 14.59
N GLY A 52 -19.10 4.18 15.44
CA GLY A 52 -18.78 2.75 15.51
C GLY A 52 -19.16 2.02 14.21
N GLN A 53 -20.37 2.23 13.70
CA GLN A 53 -20.83 1.62 12.44
C GLN A 53 -20.00 2.12 11.24
N SER A 54 -19.76 3.43 11.15
CA SER A 54 -18.92 4.03 10.12
C SER A 54 -17.48 3.52 10.20
N GLY A 55 -16.92 3.45 11.41
CA GLY A 55 -15.61 2.88 11.67
C GLY A 55 -15.52 1.42 11.20
N MET A 56 -16.54 0.58 11.52
CA MET A 56 -16.57 -0.82 11.08
C MET A 56 -16.60 -0.95 9.56
N ILE A 57 -17.34 -0.11 8.86
CA ILE A 57 -17.37 -0.06 7.38
C ILE A 57 -15.95 0.26 6.85
N LEU A 58 -15.29 1.28 7.40
CA LEU A 58 -13.99 1.74 6.94
C LEU A 58 -12.85 0.75 7.24
N LEU A 59 -12.85 0.16 8.45
CA LEU A 59 -11.78 -0.72 8.90
C LEU A 59 -11.88 -2.16 8.38
N ALA A 60 -13.05 -2.60 7.90
CA ALA A 60 -13.31 -3.99 7.52
C ALA A 60 -12.29 -4.55 6.52
N SER A 61 -11.96 -3.78 5.46
CA SER A 61 -10.91 -4.18 4.51
C SER A 61 -9.53 -4.26 5.14
N GLY A 62 -9.24 -3.44 6.15
CA GLY A 62 -7.97 -3.49 6.89
C GLY A 62 -7.86 -4.76 7.73
N ILE A 63 -8.97 -5.26 8.30
CA ILE A 63 -8.98 -6.53 9.06
C ILE A 63 -8.68 -7.72 8.16
N SER A 64 -9.28 -7.78 6.97
CA SER A 64 -9.12 -8.92 6.05
C SER A 64 -7.80 -8.87 5.26
N ALA A 65 -7.15 -7.71 5.18
CA ALA A 65 -5.92 -7.47 4.42
C ALA A 65 -4.78 -8.48 4.71
N PRO A 66 -4.39 -8.77 5.97
CA PRO A 66 -3.34 -9.76 6.26
C PRO A 66 -3.69 -11.16 5.78
N PHE A 67 -4.95 -11.56 5.91
CA PHE A 67 -5.42 -12.87 5.44
C PHE A 67 -5.39 -12.97 3.93
N GLY A 68 -5.77 -11.89 3.22
CA GLY A 68 -5.71 -11.81 1.76
C GLY A 68 -4.30 -11.96 1.23
N SER A 69 -3.33 -11.24 1.78
CA SER A 69 -1.94 -11.31 1.35
C SER A 69 -1.33 -12.70 1.56
N LEU A 70 -1.61 -13.36 2.70
CA LEU A 70 -1.15 -14.71 2.99
C LEU A 70 -1.81 -15.74 2.05
N PHE A 71 -3.13 -15.68 1.91
CA PHE A 71 -3.88 -16.62 1.08
C PHE A 71 -3.49 -16.53 -0.40
N TYR A 72 -3.50 -15.33 -0.97
CA TYR A 72 -3.17 -15.15 -2.39
C TYR A 72 -1.68 -15.31 -2.67
N GLY A 73 -0.80 -14.97 -1.72
CA GLY A 73 0.63 -15.26 -1.81
C GLY A 73 0.89 -16.76 -1.91
N TRP A 74 0.28 -17.55 -1.00
CA TRP A 74 0.35 -19.02 -1.05
C TRP A 74 -0.27 -19.59 -2.33
N LEU A 75 -1.41 -19.06 -2.75
CA LEU A 75 -2.09 -19.51 -3.96
C LEU A 75 -1.24 -19.20 -5.21
N ALA A 76 -0.54 -18.07 -5.25
CA ALA A 76 0.35 -17.69 -6.35
C ALA A 76 1.53 -18.66 -6.50
N ASP A 77 2.02 -19.21 -5.40
CA ASP A 77 3.05 -20.24 -5.45
C ASP A 77 2.51 -21.58 -6.01
N LYS A 78 1.23 -21.88 -5.83
CA LYS A 78 0.60 -23.12 -6.31
C LYS A 78 0.12 -23.06 -7.75
N ILE A 79 -0.63 -22.03 -8.13
CA ILE A 79 -1.33 -21.98 -9.43
C ILE A 79 -0.73 -21.00 -10.43
N GLY A 80 0.25 -20.18 -10.00
CA GLY A 80 0.96 -19.20 -10.82
C GLY A 80 0.56 -17.75 -10.53
N ARG A 81 1.49 -16.83 -10.81
CA ARG A 81 1.35 -15.40 -10.49
C ARG A 81 0.26 -14.74 -11.33
N ARG A 82 0.27 -14.98 -12.65
CA ARG A 82 -0.70 -14.43 -13.60
C ARG A 82 -2.14 -14.78 -13.25
N LYS A 83 -2.40 -16.06 -12.92
CA LYS A 83 -3.75 -16.51 -12.57
C LYS A 83 -4.23 -15.83 -11.29
N VAL A 84 -3.36 -15.67 -10.30
CA VAL A 84 -3.71 -15.03 -9.04
C VAL A 84 -3.93 -13.54 -9.23
N MET A 85 -3.15 -12.84 -10.05
CA MET A 85 -3.45 -11.44 -10.41
C MET A 85 -4.88 -11.29 -10.97
N ILE A 86 -5.31 -12.18 -11.86
CA ILE A 86 -6.68 -12.17 -12.39
C ILE A 86 -7.71 -12.42 -11.29
N LEU A 87 -7.49 -13.42 -10.44
CA LEU A 87 -8.42 -13.77 -9.36
C LEU A 87 -8.57 -12.66 -8.32
N THR A 88 -7.47 -12.00 -7.95
CA THR A 88 -7.49 -10.89 -6.98
C THR A 88 -8.25 -9.69 -7.52
N VAL A 89 -7.98 -9.29 -8.78
CA VAL A 89 -8.70 -8.18 -9.42
C VAL A 89 -10.19 -8.49 -9.54
N LEU A 90 -10.57 -9.69 -9.96
CA LEU A 90 -11.97 -10.11 -10.01
C LEU A 90 -12.62 -10.10 -8.63
N ASN A 91 -11.90 -10.59 -7.59
CA ASN A 91 -12.43 -10.62 -6.23
C ASN A 91 -12.79 -9.22 -5.75
N PHE A 92 -11.84 -8.26 -5.75
CA PHE A 92 -12.15 -6.94 -5.20
C PHE A 92 -13.12 -6.17 -6.10
N SER A 93 -13.02 -6.25 -7.43
CA SER A 93 -13.93 -5.55 -8.34
C SER A 93 -15.37 -6.05 -8.20
N LEU A 94 -15.59 -7.38 -8.13
CA LEU A 94 -16.93 -7.95 -7.95
C LEU A 94 -17.50 -7.62 -6.56
N ALA A 95 -16.66 -7.65 -5.53
CA ALA A 95 -17.09 -7.28 -4.18
C ALA A 95 -17.47 -5.78 -4.10
N THR A 96 -16.72 -4.90 -4.76
CA THR A 96 -17.04 -3.47 -4.87
C THR A 96 -18.31 -3.26 -5.68
N GLY A 97 -18.46 -3.96 -6.81
CA GLY A 97 -19.71 -3.91 -7.59
C GLY A 97 -20.94 -4.39 -6.81
N ALA A 98 -20.79 -5.42 -5.97
CA ALA A 98 -21.85 -5.91 -5.10
C ALA A 98 -22.32 -4.85 -4.08
N MET A 99 -21.43 -3.95 -3.64
CA MET A 99 -21.80 -2.83 -2.77
C MET A 99 -22.81 -1.87 -3.42
N ALA A 100 -22.85 -1.78 -4.76
CA ALA A 100 -23.86 -0.99 -5.46
C ALA A 100 -25.30 -1.50 -5.20
N MET A 101 -25.45 -2.77 -4.86
CA MET A 101 -26.74 -3.42 -4.57
C MET A 101 -27.14 -3.34 -3.09
N THR A 102 -26.39 -2.59 -2.27
CA THR A 102 -26.66 -2.47 -0.83
C THR A 102 -28.04 -1.84 -0.59
N PRO A 103 -28.94 -2.49 0.17
CA PRO A 103 -30.18 -1.87 0.62
C PRO A 103 -29.92 -0.66 1.54
N ASP A 104 -30.84 0.31 1.57
CA ASP A 104 -30.70 1.48 2.44
C ASP A 104 -30.65 1.06 3.91
N GLY A 105 -29.67 1.63 4.65
CA GLY A 105 -29.43 1.30 6.06
C GLY A 105 -28.70 -0.03 6.32
N ALA A 106 -28.45 -0.86 5.32
CA ALA A 106 -27.82 -2.18 5.48
C ALA A 106 -26.29 -2.07 5.62
N TRP A 107 -25.79 -1.35 6.62
CA TRP A 107 -24.37 -1.14 6.84
C TRP A 107 -23.58 -2.44 7.05
N ILE A 108 -24.19 -3.50 7.63
CA ILE A 108 -23.54 -4.81 7.79
C ILE A 108 -23.21 -5.43 6.43
N TYR A 109 -24.10 -5.27 5.43
CA TYR A 109 -23.83 -5.74 4.07
C TYR A 109 -22.58 -5.08 3.48
N LEU A 110 -22.42 -3.76 3.68
CA LEU A 110 -21.18 -3.05 3.30
C LEU A 110 -19.96 -3.62 4.00
N VAL A 111 -20.03 -3.91 5.31
CA VAL A 111 -18.94 -4.50 6.07
C VAL A 111 -18.52 -5.86 5.47
N ILE A 112 -19.49 -6.72 5.14
CA ILE A 112 -19.19 -8.04 4.54
C ILE A 112 -18.50 -7.88 3.18
N CYS A 113 -19.05 -7.02 2.30
CA CYS A 113 -18.43 -6.75 1.00
C CYS A 113 -17.02 -6.15 1.18
N ARG A 114 -16.82 -5.26 2.13
CA ARG A 114 -15.51 -4.66 2.45
C ARG A 114 -14.48 -5.69 2.95
N LEU A 115 -14.90 -6.71 3.70
CA LEU A 115 -14.01 -7.83 4.04
C LEU A 115 -13.53 -8.55 2.78
N LEU A 116 -14.42 -8.79 1.81
CA LEU A 116 -14.05 -9.42 0.54
C LEU A 116 -13.12 -8.52 -0.30
N VAL A 117 -13.39 -7.20 -0.34
CA VAL A 117 -12.50 -6.23 -1.01
C VAL A 117 -11.09 -6.30 -0.41
N GLY A 118 -10.96 -6.25 0.92
CA GLY A 118 -9.66 -6.27 1.58
C GLY A 118 -8.85 -7.55 1.33
N LEU A 119 -9.52 -8.71 1.21
CA LEU A 119 -8.87 -9.95 0.79
C LEU A 119 -8.24 -9.82 -0.61
N GLY A 120 -8.99 -9.27 -1.58
CA GLY A 120 -8.53 -9.14 -2.97
C GLY A 120 -7.41 -8.12 -3.13
N VAL A 121 -7.61 -6.93 -2.58
CA VAL A 121 -6.72 -5.77 -2.66
C VAL A 121 -5.29 -6.10 -2.23
N THR A 122 -5.10 -6.63 -1.05
CA THR A 122 -3.76 -6.95 -0.54
C THR A 122 -3.14 -8.18 -1.20
N GLY A 123 -3.97 -9.06 -1.76
CA GLY A 123 -3.53 -10.19 -2.57
C GLY A 123 -2.84 -9.73 -3.86
N LEU A 124 -3.40 -8.73 -4.54
CA LEU A 124 -2.84 -8.18 -5.77
C LEU A 124 -1.44 -7.60 -5.53
N TYR A 125 -1.32 -6.69 -4.56
CA TYR A 125 -0.04 -6.05 -4.22
C TYR A 125 1.10 -7.05 -3.94
N SER A 126 0.78 -8.20 -3.35
CA SER A 126 1.77 -9.25 -3.06
C SER A 126 2.26 -9.96 -4.32
N VAL A 127 1.45 -10.01 -5.36
CA VAL A 127 1.71 -10.80 -6.58
C VAL A 127 2.31 -9.93 -7.69
N ASP A 128 1.79 -8.73 -7.91
CA ASP A 128 2.21 -7.88 -9.01
C ASP A 128 3.62 -7.31 -8.83
N ILE A 129 3.99 -6.90 -7.60
CA ILE A 129 5.38 -6.52 -7.29
C ILE A 129 6.33 -7.69 -7.59
N THR A 130 5.94 -8.92 -7.22
CA THR A 130 6.74 -10.11 -7.51
C THR A 130 6.88 -10.32 -9.03
N VAL A 131 5.79 -10.21 -9.79
CA VAL A 131 5.81 -10.33 -11.25
C VAL A 131 6.74 -9.29 -11.87
N VAL A 132 6.63 -8.03 -11.46
CA VAL A 132 7.54 -6.97 -11.94
C VAL A 132 9.01 -7.33 -11.65
N GLN A 133 9.32 -7.77 -10.43
CA GLN A 133 10.69 -8.12 -10.05
C GLN A 133 11.24 -9.33 -10.82
N GLU A 134 10.39 -10.26 -11.24
CA GLU A 134 10.78 -11.45 -11.98
C GLU A 134 11.01 -11.21 -13.49
N PHE A 135 10.47 -10.13 -14.06
CA PHE A 135 10.62 -9.78 -15.47
C PHE A 135 11.51 -8.58 -15.75
N VAL A 136 11.73 -7.71 -14.77
CA VAL A 136 12.52 -6.48 -14.92
C VAL A 136 13.97 -6.73 -14.50
N PRO A 137 14.97 -6.26 -15.28
CA PRO A 137 16.38 -6.42 -14.94
C PRO A 137 16.71 -5.79 -13.59
N ALA A 138 17.62 -6.39 -12.85
CA ALA A 138 18.03 -5.98 -11.50
C ALA A 138 18.35 -4.48 -11.41
N SER A 139 19.03 -3.93 -12.44
CA SER A 139 19.39 -2.51 -12.52
C SER A 139 18.21 -1.54 -12.59
N LYS A 140 17.00 -2.01 -12.98
CA LYS A 140 15.81 -1.19 -13.16
C LYS A 140 14.68 -1.53 -12.20
N ARG A 141 14.79 -2.64 -11.43
CA ARG A 141 13.75 -3.11 -10.49
C ARG A 141 13.33 -2.02 -9.49
N GLY A 142 14.30 -1.37 -8.85
CA GLY A 142 14.01 -0.32 -7.87
C GLY A 142 13.25 0.86 -8.47
N TRP A 143 13.64 1.31 -9.66
CA TRP A 143 12.97 2.42 -10.34
C TRP A 143 11.54 2.06 -10.78
N ILE A 144 11.33 0.89 -11.38
CA ILE A 144 9.98 0.46 -11.83
C ILE A 144 9.06 0.23 -10.63
N THR A 145 9.53 -0.49 -9.59
CA THR A 145 8.75 -0.70 -8.37
C THR A 145 8.45 0.65 -7.67
N GLY A 146 9.41 1.56 -7.65
CA GLY A 146 9.22 2.92 -7.14
C GLY A 146 8.17 3.71 -7.93
N LEU A 147 8.17 3.60 -9.26
CA LEU A 147 7.14 4.21 -10.11
C LEU A 147 5.76 3.64 -9.81
N THR A 148 5.62 2.32 -9.73
CA THR A 148 4.37 1.62 -9.41
C THR A 148 3.81 2.12 -8.08
N THR A 149 4.62 2.13 -7.03
CA THR A 149 4.16 2.58 -5.70
C THR A 149 3.89 4.09 -5.65
N THR A 150 4.57 4.91 -6.45
CA THR A 150 4.33 6.36 -6.53
C THR A 150 2.98 6.68 -7.16
N MET A 151 2.46 5.82 -8.01
CA MET A 151 1.16 6.00 -8.66
C MET A 151 -0.04 5.63 -7.79
N LEU A 152 0.15 4.99 -6.64
CA LEU A 152 -0.94 4.62 -5.72
C LEU A 152 -1.89 5.78 -5.35
N PRO A 153 -1.42 7.00 -4.99
CA PRO A 153 -2.33 8.12 -4.68
C PRO A 153 -3.17 8.59 -5.87
N VAL A 154 -2.80 8.24 -7.10
CA VAL A 154 -3.63 8.52 -8.28
C VAL A 154 -4.95 7.74 -8.20
N GLY A 155 -4.96 6.55 -7.61
CA GLY A 155 -6.19 5.82 -7.31
C GLY A 155 -7.12 6.59 -6.37
N VAL A 156 -6.58 7.20 -5.30
CA VAL A 156 -7.34 8.07 -4.39
C VAL A 156 -7.85 9.31 -5.13
N LEU A 157 -7.03 9.91 -6.00
CA LEU A 157 -7.41 11.04 -6.86
C LEU A 157 -8.60 10.70 -7.77
N LEU A 158 -8.61 9.50 -8.36
CA LEU A 158 -9.73 9.02 -9.17
C LEU A 158 -11.01 8.90 -8.33
N GLY A 159 -10.92 8.37 -7.10
CA GLY A 159 -12.04 8.32 -6.16
C GLY A 159 -12.57 9.71 -5.81
N ALA A 160 -11.67 10.68 -5.56
CA ALA A 160 -12.02 12.06 -5.29
C ALA A 160 -12.72 12.72 -6.50
N ALA A 161 -12.19 12.53 -7.71
CA ALA A 161 -12.79 13.07 -8.93
C ALA A 161 -14.18 12.45 -9.19
N LEU A 162 -14.33 11.14 -8.96
CA LEU A 162 -15.62 10.47 -9.09
C LEU A 162 -16.64 11.04 -8.08
N GLY A 163 -16.23 11.19 -6.82
CA GLY A 163 -17.07 11.79 -5.76
C GLY A 163 -17.46 13.24 -6.05
N ALA A 164 -16.53 14.03 -6.60
CA ALA A 164 -16.76 15.43 -6.90
C ALA A 164 -17.68 15.67 -8.11
N PHE A 165 -17.45 14.93 -9.20
CA PHE A 165 -18.04 15.27 -10.50
C PHE A 165 -19.09 14.26 -10.97
N ALA A 166 -18.96 12.98 -10.68
CA ALA A 166 -19.87 11.96 -11.17
C ALA A 166 -21.02 11.66 -10.20
N THR A 167 -20.76 11.67 -8.89
CA THR A 167 -21.77 11.31 -7.89
C THR A 167 -23.07 12.11 -7.96
N PRO A 168 -23.08 13.43 -8.29
CA PRO A 168 -24.33 14.17 -8.46
C PRO A 168 -25.26 13.59 -9.53
N TYR A 169 -24.72 12.84 -10.49
CA TYR A 169 -25.45 12.25 -11.61
C TYR A 169 -25.77 10.76 -11.41
N ILE A 170 -24.81 9.99 -10.84
CA ILE A 170 -24.91 8.52 -10.72
C ILE A 170 -25.23 8.05 -9.30
N GLY A 171 -25.21 8.97 -8.32
CA GLY A 171 -25.37 8.63 -6.90
C GLY A 171 -24.22 7.81 -6.33
N TRP A 172 -24.25 7.56 -5.03
CA TRP A 172 -23.23 6.77 -4.35
C TRP A 172 -23.20 5.30 -4.80
N ARG A 173 -24.34 4.73 -5.22
CA ARG A 173 -24.39 3.38 -5.80
C ARG A 173 -23.64 3.31 -7.14
N GLY A 174 -23.76 4.35 -7.94
CA GLY A 174 -23.01 4.48 -9.19
C GLY A 174 -21.50 4.52 -8.97
N MET A 175 -21.01 5.11 -7.87
CA MET A 175 -19.59 5.06 -7.53
C MET A 175 -19.10 3.62 -7.37
N PHE A 176 -19.84 2.76 -6.67
CA PHE A 176 -19.50 1.35 -6.54
C PHE A 176 -19.62 0.58 -7.86
N ALA A 177 -20.62 0.93 -8.70
CA ALA A 177 -20.73 0.33 -10.02
C ALA A 177 -19.51 0.63 -10.91
N VAL A 178 -18.95 1.84 -10.83
CA VAL A 178 -17.68 2.20 -11.48
C VAL A 178 -16.52 1.35 -10.94
N GLY A 179 -16.57 0.93 -9.69
CA GLY A 179 -15.63 -0.03 -9.08
C GLY A 179 -15.60 -1.43 -9.72
N LEU A 180 -16.51 -1.72 -10.67
CA LEU A 180 -16.41 -2.91 -11.53
C LEU A 180 -15.40 -2.73 -12.68
N LEU A 181 -15.09 -1.50 -13.07
CA LEU A 181 -14.20 -1.24 -14.21
C LEU A 181 -12.81 -1.88 -14.06
N PRO A 182 -12.20 -1.95 -12.86
CA PRO A 182 -10.95 -2.68 -12.66
C PRO A 182 -10.99 -4.12 -13.18
N ALA A 183 -12.15 -4.79 -13.17
CA ALA A 183 -12.28 -6.13 -13.75
C ALA A 183 -11.84 -6.20 -15.21
N LEU A 184 -11.94 -5.10 -15.99
CA LEU A 184 -11.44 -5.03 -17.37
C LEU A 184 -9.93 -5.21 -17.45
N LEU A 185 -9.17 -4.86 -16.39
CA LEU A 185 -7.73 -5.09 -16.34
C LEU A 185 -7.40 -6.59 -16.46
N THR A 186 -8.29 -7.47 -16.02
CA THR A 186 -8.08 -8.91 -16.16
C THR A 186 -7.96 -9.35 -17.62
N LEU A 187 -8.69 -8.67 -18.53
CA LEU A 187 -8.58 -8.92 -19.97
C LEU A 187 -7.19 -8.52 -20.49
N TYR A 188 -6.69 -7.37 -20.02
CA TYR A 188 -5.33 -6.93 -20.34
C TYR A 188 -4.27 -7.91 -19.82
N VAL A 189 -4.35 -8.28 -18.54
CA VAL A 189 -3.42 -9.25 -17.93
C VAL A 189 -3.48 -10.59 -18.67
N ARG A 190 -4.68 -11.05 -19.02
CA ARG A 190 -4.86 -12.30 -19.78
C ARG A 190 -4.24 -12.23 -21.19
N ALA A 191 -4.32 -11.09 -21.84
CA ALA A 191 -3.80 -10.93 -23.21
C ALA A 191 -2.28 -10.74 -23.27
N TRP A 192 -1.71 -9.98 -22.34
CA TRP A 192 -0.37 -9.42 -22.46
C TRP A 192 0.63 -9.87 -21.41
N VAL A 193 0.21 -10.37 -20.23
CA VAL A 193 1.13 -10.77 -19.17
C VAL A 193 1.34 -12.28 -19.22
N PRO A 194 2.55 -12.78 -19.52
CA PRO A 194 2.84 -14.21 -19.46
C PRO A 194 2.98 -14.68 -18.00
N GLU A 195 3.04 -16.00 -17.80
CA GLU A 195 3.32 -16.54 -16.46
C GLU A 195 4.79 -16.35 -16.09
N SER A 196 5.05 -16.19 -14.80
CA SER A 196 6.39 -15.98 -14.26
C SER A 196 7.38 -17.06 -14.68
N PRO A 197 8.54 -16.69 -15.27
CA PRO A 197 9.56 -17.65 -15.65
C PRO A 197 10.19 -18.34 -14.43
N HIS A 198 10.33 -17.66 -13.30
CA HIS A 198 10.81 -18.23 -12.04
C HIS A 198 9.85 -19.30 -11.51
N TRP A 199 8.54 -19.00 -11.52
CA TRP A 199 7.51 -19.97 -11.10
C TRP A 199 7.47 -21.18 -12.03
N LEU A 200 7.50 -20.97 -13.35
CA LEU A 200 7.50 -22.06 -14.35
C LEU A 200 8.71 -22.99 -14.18
N MET A 201 9.89 -22.44 -13.89
CA MET A 201 11.08 -23.22 -13.59
C MET A 201 10.90 -24.09 -12.34
N ARG A 202 10.33 -23.51 -11.26
CA ARG A 202 10.04 -24.25 -10.02
C ARG A 202 9.02 -25.37 -10.21
N MET A 203 8.09 -25.22 -11.15
CA MET A 203 7.09 -26.23 -11.49
C MET A 203 7.60 -27.27 -12.50
N GLY A 204 8.88 -27.28 -12.86
CA GLY A 204 9.44 -28.22 -13.82
C GLY A 204 8.95 -28.00 -15.27
N ARG A 205 8.62 -26.75 -15.62
CA ARG A 205 8.11 -26.34 -16.95
C ARG A 205 9.11 -25.44 -17.69
N PRO A 206 10.35 -25.89 -17.96
CA PRO A 206 11.41 -25.04 -18.49
C PRO A 206 11.12 -24.52 -19.90
N GLU A 207 10.40 -25.26 -20.72
CA GLU A 207 10.03 -24.84 -22.06
C GLU A 207 9.08 -23.63 -22.06
N GLU A 208 8.13 -23.61 -21.13
CA GLU A 208 7.24 -22.46 -20.99
C GLU A 208 7.96 -21.26 -20.37
N ALA A 209 8.88 -21.50 -19.42
CA ALA A 209 9.75 -20.47 -18.88
C ALA A 209 10.61 -19.82 -20.00
N ARG A 210 11.17 -20.66 -20.90
CA ARG A 210 11.90 -20.19 -22.08
C ARG A 210 11.06 -19.27 -22.95
N ARG A 211 9.81 -19.67 -23.26
CA ARG A 211 8.87 -18.87 -24.06
C ARG A 211 8.52 -17.55 -23.34
N SER A 212 8.33 -17.58 -22.04
CA SER A 212 8.03 -16.39 -21.23
C SER A 212 9.18 -15.38 -21.25
N ILE A 213 10.43 -15.86 -21.10
CA ILE A 213 11.64 -15.02 -21.18
C ILE A 213 11.81 -14.46 -22.61
N ALA A 214 11.69 -15.31 -23.63
CA ALA A 214 11.80 -14.91 -25.02
C ALA A 214 10.79 -13.82 -25.39
N TRP A 215 9.56 -13.94 -24.91
CA TRP A 215 8.52 -12.92 -25.07
C TRP A 215 8.93 -11.60 -24.38
N ALA A 216 9.43 -11.68 -23.13
CA ALA A 216 9.86 -10.50 -22.38
C ALA A 216 11.05 -9.78 -23.05
N LEU A 217 12.02 -10.55 -23.56
CA LEU A 217 13.22 -10.04 -24.22
C LEU A 217 13.00 -9.68 -25.69
N GLN A 218 11.88 -10.08 -26.30
CA GLN A 218 11.56 -9.94 -27.73
C GLN A 218 12.61 -10.63 -28.61
N ILE A 219 13.04 -11.85 -28.24
CA ILE A 219 13.99 -12.69 -28.98
C ILE A 219 13.35 -14.03 -29.34
N ASP A 220 14.00 -14.78 -30.27
CA ASP A 220 13.54 -16.13 -30.61
C ASP A 220 13.72 -17.07 -29.41
N PRO A 221 12.67 -17.82 -29.00
CA PRO A 221 12.80 -18.84 -27.95
C PRO A 221 13.89 -19.87 -28.24
N ALA A 222 14.16 -20.21 -29.50
CA ALA A 222 15.20 -21.16 -29.88
C ALA A 222 16.62 -20.69 -29.53
N SER A 223 16.83 -19.37 -29.41
CA SER A 223 18.13 -18.78 -29.02
C SER A 223 18.48 -18.94 -27.54
N ILE A 224 17.53 -19.37 -26.70
CA ILE A 224 17.70 -19.55 -25.27
C ILE A 224 17.97 -21.01 -24.95
N ALA A 225 19.16 -21.32 -24.44
CA ALA A 225 19.49 -22.67 -23.98
C ALA A 225 18.70 -23.05 -22.72
N LEU A 226 18.20 -24.28 -22.71
CA LEU A 226 17.57 -24.84 -21.50
C LEU A 226 18.64 -25.17 -20.46
N PRO A 227 18.39 -24.96 -19.15
CA PRO A 227 19.32 -25.34 -18.11
C PRO A 227 19.39 -26.87 -17.99
N ALA A 228 20.60 -27.39 -17.85
CA ALA A 228 20.82 -28.83 -17.67
C ALA A 228 20.28 -29.36 -16.32
N THR A 229 20.22 -28.51 -15.31
CA THR A 229 19.70 -28.84 -13.96
C THR A 229 18.90 -27.67 -13.42
N ILE A 230 17.82 -27.97 -12.68
CA ILE A 230 17.01 -26.97 -11.97
C ILE A 230 17.66 -26.76 -10.60
N PRO A 231 18.10 -25.55 -10.24
CA PRO A 231 18.68 -25.27 -8.92
C PRO A 231 17.69 -25.64 -7.81
N PRO A 232 18.15 -26.25 -6.70
CA PRO A 232 17.28 -26.51 -5.56
C PRO A 232 16.75 -25.20 -4.98
N VAL A 233 15.49 -25.20 -4.54
CA VAL A 233 14.85 -24.06 -3.91
C VAL A 233 15.39 -23.91 -2.49
N GLU A 234 16.13 -22.85 -2.22
CA GLU A 234 16.53 -22.53 -0.85
C GLU A 234 15.31 -22.09 -0.05
N HIS A 235 14.95 -22.86 0.97
CA HIS A 235 13.87 -22.52 1.89
C HIS A 235 14.40 -21.59 2.99
N THR A 236 13.96 -20.33 2.96
CA THR A 236 14.23 -19.38 4.04
C THR A 236 13.45 -19.78 5.29
N ARG A 237 14.16 -19.97 6.42
CA ARG A 237 13.52 -20.24 7.71
C ARG A 237 13.05 -18.91 8.32
N TRP A 238 11.73 -18.74 8.49
CA TRP A 238 11.15 -17.53 9.10
C TRP A 238 11.74 -17.17 10.46
N LEU A 239 12.15 -18.17 11.25
CA LEU A 239 12.78 -17.98 12.56
C LEU A 239 14.12 -17.23 12.47
N GLU A 240 14.78 -17.20 11.31
CA GLU A 240 16.02 -16.46 11.12
C GLU A 240 15.81 -14.94 11.14
N LEU A 241 14.58 -14.46 10.84
CA LEU A 241 14.24 -13.04 10.91
C LEU A 241 14.43 -12.48 12.33
N PHE A 242 14.14 -13.29 13.36
CA PHE A 242 14.25 -12.86 14.77
C PHE A 242 15.70 -12.66 15.24
N ARG A 243 16.69 -13.04 14.43
CA ARG A 243 18.10 -12.68 14.65
C ARG A 243 18.40 -11.21 14.37
N TYR A 244 17.47 -10.49 13.73
CA TYR A 244 17.57 -9.08 13.35
C TYR A 244 16.53 -8.22 14.07
N PRO A 245 16.51 -8.16 15.43
CA PRO A 245 15.46 -7.48 16.18
C PRO A 245 15.40 -5.98 15.87
N ARG A 246 16.56 -5.36 15.61
CA ARG A 246 16.65 -3.95 15.21
C ARG A 246 15.89 -3.70 13.90
N SER A 247 16.08 -4.52 12.88
CA SER A 247 15.39 -4.44 11.60
C SER A 247 13.89 -4.65 11.75
N ILE A 248 13.46 -5.60 12.59
CA ILE A 248 12.04 -5.82 12.89
C ILE A 248 11.43 -4.58 13.52
N ILE A 249 12.03 -4.07 14.60
CA ILE A 249 11.47 -2.94 15.35
C ILE A 249 11.37 -1.70 14.46
N VAL A 250 12.46 -1.33 13.76
CA VAL A 250 12.47 -0.18 12.86
C VAL A 250 11.44 -0.34 11.74
N GLY A 251 11.44 -1.48 11.06
CA GLY A 251 10.54 -1.74 9.94
C GLY A 251 9.07 -1.72 10.38
N CYS A 252 8.74 -2.35 11.52
CA CYS A 252 7.38 -2.33 12.07
C CYS A 252 6.93 -0.92 12.47
N LEU A 253 7.75 -0.17 13.21
CA LEU A 253 7.40 1.17 13.67
C LEU A 253 7.28 2.17 12.53
N THR A 254 8.19 2.14 11.55
CA THR A 254 8.08 2.98 10.35
C THR A 254 6.89 2.57 9.48
N GLY A 255 6.56 1.28 9.40
CA GLY A 255 5.36 0.78 8.73
C GLY A 255 4.07 1.25 9.37
N LEU A 256 4.02 1.32 10.69
CA LEU A 256 2.84 1.79 11.43
C LEU A 256 2.53 3.27 11.25
N THR A 257 3.39 4.08 10.61
CA THR A 257 3.05 5.45 10.17
C THR A 257 1.84 5.46 9.23
N GLN A 258 1.54 4.33 8.57
CA GLN A 258 0.32 4.15 7.77
C GLN A 258 -0.96 4.40 8.59
N THR A 259 -0.94 4.17 9.90
CA THR A 259 -2.10 4.37 10.77
C THR A 259 -2.64 5.79 10.68
N GLY A 260 -1.77 6.80 10.77
CA GLY A 260 -2.18 8.20 10.64
C GLY A 260 -2.65 8.56 9.24
N GLY A 261 -1.90 8.14 8.20
CA GLY A 261 -2.20 8.47 6.81
C GLY A 261 -3.47 7.81 6.28
N VAL A 262 -3.62 6.50 6.48
CA VAL A 262 -4.80 5.75 6.03
C VAL A 262 -6.04 6.15 6.86
N GLY A 263 -5.87 6.32 8.18
CA GLY A 263 -6.95 6.78 9.04
C GLY A 263 -7.52 8.11 8.58
N LEU A 264 -6.66 9.12 8.35
CA LEU A 264 -7.09 10.40 7.81
C LEU A 264 -7.75 10.24 6.43
N THR A 265 -7.12 9.53 5.50
CA THR A 265 -7.63 9.43 4.12
C THR A 265 -9.00 8.79 4.05
N LEU A 266 -9.28 7.76 4.86
CA LEU A 266 -10.60 7.10 4.88
C LEU A 266 -11.70 7.98 5.49
N TRP A 267 -11.37 8.81 6.48
CA TRP A 267 -12.31 9.72 7.12
C TRP A 267 -12.36 11.11 6.46
N MET A 268 -11.43 11.44 5.57
CA MET A 268 -11.15 12.80 5.09
C MET A 268 -12.37 13.52 4.55
N VAL A 269 -13.14 12.90 3.65
CA VAL A 269 -14.31 13.56 3.04
C VAL A 269 -15.41 13.77 4.07
N THR A 270 -15.67 12.79 4.93
CA THR A 270 -16.62 12.93 6.04
C THR A 270 -16.19 14.04 7.00
N LEU A 271 -14.90 14.14 7.31
CA LEU A 271 -14.36 15.22 8.15
C LEU A 271 -14.54 16.60 7.50
N PHE A 272 -14.29 16.74 6.20
CA PHE A 272 -14.54 17.99 5.48
C PHE A 272 -16.03 18.38 5.53
N VAL A 273 -16.94 17.43 5.29
CA VAL A 273 -18.37 17.69 5.39
C VAL A 273 -18.75 18.16 6.80
N MET A 274 -18.29 17.46 7.84
CA MET A 274 -18.70 17.71 9.23
C MET A 274 -18.04 18.94 9.83
N VAL A 275 -16.77 19.23 9.51
CA VAL A 275 -15.99 20.34 10.08
C VAL A 275 -16.25 21.64 9.33
N LEU A 276 -16.32 21.58 7.99
CA LEU A 276 -16.46 22.78 7.15
C LEU A 276 -17.93 23.10 6.82
N GLY A 277 -18.86 22.17 7.10
CA GLY A 277 -20.28 22.36 6.79
C GLY A 277 -20.59 22.41 5.28
N ILE A 278 -19.79 21.75 4.47
CA ILE A 278 -19.92 21.69 3.01
C ILE A 278 -20.55 20.38 2.55
N THR A 279 -21.01 20.34 1.30
CA THR A 279 -21.59 19.11 0.72
C THR A 279 -20.52 18.07 0.42
N ALA A 280 -20.91 16.79 0.32
CA ALA A 280 -19.98 15.70 0.02
C ALA A 280 -19.29 15.84 -1.36
N PRO A 281 -19.94 16.34 -2.45
CA PRO A 281 -19.23 16.66 -3.69
C PRO A 281 -18.18 17.76 -3.53
N GLU A 282 -18.49 18.84 -2.80
CA GLU A 282 -17.53 19.93 -2.51
C GLU A 282 -16.35 19.41 -1.67
N ALA A 283 -16.62 18.59 -0.66
CA ALA A 283 -15.58 17.94 0.14
C ALA A 283 -14.69 17.03 -0.72
N SER A 284 -15.27 16.33 -1.70
CA SER A 284 -14.53 15.50 -2.67
C SER A 284 -13.68 16.36 -3.60
N GLN A 285 -14.11 17.58 -3.97
CA GLN A 285 -13.27 18.53 -4.74
C GLN A 285 -12.04 18.96 -3.93
N LEU A 286 -12.18 19.23 -2.63
CA LEU A 286 -11.04 19.50 -1.76
C LEU A 286 -10.08 18.29 -1.69
N ALA A 287 -10.61 17.08 -1.65
CA ALA A 287 -9.83 15.85 -1.64
C ALA A 287 -8.99 15.66 -2.92
N ILE A 288 -9.37 16.24 -4.06
CA ILE A 288 -8.55 16.27 -5.29
C ILE A 288 -7.22 16.97 -5.01
N TRP A 289 -7.25 18.15 -4.39
CA TRP A 289 -6.03 18.90 -4.07
C TRP A 289 -5.15 18.18 -3.07
N VAL A 290 -5.75 17.50 -2.07
CA VAL A 290 -5.02 16.66 -1.12
C VAL A 290 -4.33 15.51 -1.84
N SER A 291 -5.01 14.85 -2.79
CA SER A 291 -4.44 13.74 -3.55
C SER A 291 -3.33 14.18 -4.51
N LEU A 292 -3.47 15.35 -5.15
CA LEU A 292 -2.42 15.94 -5.97
C LEU A 292 -1.17 16.28 -5.14
N ALA A 293 -1.38 16.84 -3.93
CA ALA A 293 -0.28 17.08 -2.99
C ALA A 293 0.40 15.77 -2.57
N ALA A 294 -0.36 14.69 -2.36
CA ALA A 294 0.18 13.37 -2.04
C ALA A 294 1.07 12.82 -3.16
N VAL A 295 0.66 12.96 -4.42
CA VAL A 295 1.48 12.56 -5.58
C VAL A 295 2.76 13.39 -5.65
N ALA A 296 2.64 14.73 -5.58
CA ALA A 296 3.80 15.62 -5.60
C ALA A 296 4.77 15.34 -4.45
N GLY A 297 4.24 15.11 -3.25
CA GLY A 297 5.01 14.77 -2.06
C GLY A 297 5.81 13.48 -2.21
N ARG A 298 5.29 12.48 -2.90
CA ARG A 298 6.03 11.23 -3.17
C ARG A 298 7.27 11.45 -4.02
N PHE A 299 7.16 12.24 -5.08
CA PHE A 299 8.34 12.61 -5.90
C PHE A 299 9.33 13.43 -5.09
N PHE A 300 8.86 14.43 -4.34
CA PHE A 300 9.71 15.28 -3.50
C PHE A 300 10.45 14.47 -2.43
N CYS A 301 9.73 13.61 -1.69
CA CYS A 301 10.34 12.80 -0.63
C CYS A 301 11.28 11.72 -1.20
N ALA A 302 11.02 11.15 -2.37
CA ALA A 302 11.96 10.28 -3.05
C ALA A 302 13.26 11.02 -3.38
N TRP A 303 13.16 12.23 -3.96
CA TRP A 303 14.32 13.07 -4.27
C TRP A 303 15.11 13.45 -3.00
N ILE A 304 14.43 13.92 -1.94
CA ILE A 304 15.11 14.32 -0.70
C ILE A 304 15.75 13.12 0.01
N SER A 305 15.18 11.93 -0.13
CA SER A 305 15.74 10.67 0.37
C SER A 305 17.08 10.33 -0.28
N ASP A 306 17.20 10.59 -1.57
CA ASP A 306 18.47 10.41 -2.29
C ASP A 306 19.48 11.51 -1.97
N ALA A 307 19.01 12.73 -1.68
CA ALA A 307 19.85 13.88 -1.35
C ALA A 307 20.39 13.86 0.10
N MET A 308 19.56 13.50 1.09
CA MET A 308 19.87 13.58 2.52
C MET A 308 20.08 12.21 3.18
N GLY A 309 19.71 11.12 2.52
CA GLY A 309 19.71 9.77 3.09
C GLY A 309 18.35 9.38 3.67
N ARG A 310 18.16 8.04 3.87
CA ARG A 310 16.88 7.45 4.30
C ARG A 310 16.50 7.88 5.71
N ARG A 311 17.49 7.89 6.62
CA ARG A 311 17.27 8.20 8.03
C ARG A 311 16.87 9.67 8.23
N ALA A 312 17.63 10.62 7.70
CA ALA A 312 17.37 12.05 7.89
C ALA A 312 16.06 12.49 7.21
N SER A 313 15.84 12.05 5.97
CA SER A 313 14.62 12.35 5.23
C SER A 313 13.37 11.72 5.87
N GLY A 314 13.50 10.49 6.41
CA GLY A 314 12.42 9.82 7.13
C GLY A 314 12.02 10.56 8.40
N VAL A 315 13.00 11.02 9.20
CA VAL A 315 12.74 11.85 10.40
C VAL A 315 12.05 13.15 10.00
N LEU A 316 12.59 13.87 9.02
CA LEU A 316 12.06 15.15 8.57
C LEU A 316 10.61 15.01 8.07
N SER A 317 10.35 14.07 7.17
CA SER A 317 9.00 13.88 6.60
C SER A 317 7.99 13.47 7.66
N CYS A 318 8.37 12.59 8.60
CA CYS A 318 7.50 12.19 9.70
C CYS A 318 7.19 13.34 10.66
N LEU A 319 8.21 14.13 11.10
CA LEU A 319 7.99 15.25 12.02
C LEU A 319 7.15 16.36 11.39
N VAL A 320 7.40 16.69 10.12
CA VAL A 320 6.63 17.70 9.40
C VAL A 320 5.20 17.22 9.17
N ALA A 321 5.00 15.96 8.81
CA ALA A 321 3.66 15.37 8.69
C ALA A 321 2.92 15.37 10.03
N ALA A 322 3.57 15.02 11.14
CA ALA A 322 2.99 15.05 12.48
C ALA A 322 2.60 16.49 12.89
N LEU A 323 3.47 17.46 12.60
CA LEU A 323 3.20 18.87 12.91
C LEU A 323 1.95 19.36 12.18
N PHE A 324 1.88 19.19 10.85
CA PHE A 324 0.72 19.63 10.08
C PHE A 324 -0.54 18.84 10.43
N MET A 325 -0.42 17.57 10.80
CA MET A 325 -1.53 16.76 11.29
C MET A 325 -2.11 17.37 12.59
N SER A 326 -1.28 17.65 13.59
CA SER A 326 -1.74 18.29 14.83
C SER A 326 -2.30 19.69 14.57
N LEU A 327 -1.61 20.51 13.76
CA LEU A 327 -2.07 21.85 13.41
C LEU A 327 -3.43 21.85 12.72
N ALA A 328 -3.71 20.87 11.87
CA ALA A 328 -5.03 20.71 11.27
C ALA A 328 -6.13 20.56 12.34
N GLY A 329 -5.89 19.74 13.37
CA GLY A 329 -6.82 19.62 14.49
C GLY A 329 -7.05 20.92 15.25
N TYR A 330 -5.99 21.67 15.58
CA TYR A 330 -6.10 22.93 16.30
C TYR A 330 -6.63 24.10 15.46
N MET A 331 -6.40 24.08 14.15
CA MET A 331 -6.82 25.14 13.23
C MET A 331 -8.15 24.85 12.51
N HIS A 332 -8.92 23.89 12.98
CA HIS A 332 -10.14 23.44 12.31
C HIS A 332 -11.20 24.53 12.10
N SER A 333 -11.23 25.57 12.95
CA SER A 333 -12.15 26.70 12.87
C SER A 333 -11.52 27.99 12.32
N VAL A 334 -10.23 27.95 11.93
CA VAL A 334 -9.50 29.14 11.48
C VAL A 334 -9.60 29.30 9.96
N PHE A 335 -9.95 30.50 9.52
CA PHE A 335 -9.98 30.90 8.12
C PHE A 335 -9.06 32.10 7.89
N VAL A 336 -8.29 32.08 6.81
CA VAL A 336 -7.41 33.16 6.40
C VAL A 336 -7.71 33.51 4.94
N GLY A 337 -8.14 34.75 4.67
CA GLY A 337 -8.52 35.16 3.31
C GLY A 337 -9.64 34.30 2.68
N GLY A 338 -10.55 33.76 3.51
CA GLY A 338 -11.64 32.88 3.06
C GLY A 338 -11.25 31.42 2.86
N VAL A 339 -9.96 31.08 3.03
CA VAL A 339 -9.47 29.69 2.92
C VAL A 339 -9.40 29.05 4.30
N SER A 340 -9.94 27.84 4.43
CA SER A 340 -9.87 27.07 5.67
C SER A 340 -8.44 26.60 5.95
N MET A 341 -7.92 26.90 7.13
CA MET A 341 -6.61 26.41 7.56
C MET A 341 -6.63 24.90 7.85
N PHE A 342 -7.76 24.35 8.26
CA PHE A 342 -7.97 22.90 8.36
C PHE A 342 -7.60 22.19 7.05
N PHE A 343 -8.16 22.68 5.93
CA PHE A 343 -7.88 22.13 4.61
C PHE A 343 -6.40 22.29 4.23
N VAL A 344 -5.83 23.50 4.41
CA VAL A 344 -4.43 23.78 4.06
C VAL A 344 -3.47 22.86 4.82
N MET A 345 -3.70 22.68 6.12
CA MET A 345 -2.85 21.81 6.95
C MET A 345 -2.96 20.33 6.51
N ILE A 346 -4.15 19.86 6.10
CA ILE A 346 -4.33 18.52 5.57
C ILE A 346 -3.59 18.34 4.23
N VAL A 347 -3.61 19.35 3.34
CA VAL A 347 -2.84 19.32 2.08
C VAL A 347 -1.35 19.19 2.36
N LEU A 348 -0.81 20.01 3.27
CA LEU A 348 0.61 19.98 3.65
C LEU A 348 0.96 18.66 4.37
N GLN A 349 0.09 18.19 5.24
CA GLN A 349 0.25 16.91 5.90
C GLN A 349 0.33 15.76 4.87
N ASN A 350 -0.57 15.72 3.89
CA ASN A 350 -0.56 14.67 2.88
C ASN A 350 0.65 14.75 1.95
N PHE A 351 1.15 15.94 1.66
CA PHE A 351 2.39 16.12 0.90
C PHE A 351 3.55 15.36 1.58
N PHE A 352 3.78 15.59 2.87
CA PHE A 352 4.87 14.94 3.61
C PHE A 352 4.49 13.54 4.07
N GLY A 353 3.27 13.32 4.55
CA GLY A 353 2.81 12.04 5.09
C GLY A 353 2.68 10.95 4.03
N SER A 354 2.10 11.26 2.86
CA SER A 354 2.09 10.34 1.71
C SER A 354 3.49 10.23 1.10
N GLY A 355 4.24 11.34 1.06
CA GLY A 355 5.62 11.36 0.60
C GLY A 355 6.53 10.43 1.40
N ASN A 356 6.32 10.30 2.70
CA ASN A 356 7.08 9.40 3.58
C ASN A 356 7.08 7.94 3.10
N TYR A 357 6.02 7.49 2.42
CA TYR A 357 5.99 6.11 1.88
C TYR A 357 7.04 5.86 0.79
N SER A 358 7.47 6.89 0.07
CA SER A 358 8.58 6.78 -0.89
C SER A 358 9.94 6.56 -0.22
N ILE A 359 10.05 6.85 1.07
CA ILE A 359 11.23 6.58 1.91
C ILE A 359 11.07 5.23 2.59
N VAL A 360 9.95 5.00 3.26
CA VAL A 360 9.67 3.80 4.07
C VAL A 360 9.68 2.53 3.21
N GLY A 361 9.10 2.54 2.01
CA GLY A 361 9.01 1.37 1.14
C GLY A 361 10.38 0.79 0.78
N PRO A 362 11.28 1.53 0.13
CA PRO A 362 12.65 1.08 -0.13
C PRO A 362 13.42 0.73 1.14
N TYR A 363 13.30 1.56 2.18
CA TYR A 363 14.00 1.35 3.44
C TYR A 363 13.65 0.01 4.09
N MET A 364 12.37 -0.38 4.11
CA MET A 364 11.95 -1.69 4.62
C MET A 364 12.66 -2.86 3.91
N GLY A 365 12.96 -2.73 2.61
CA GLY A 365 13.74 -3.73 1.87
C GLY A 365 15.23 -3.71 2.22
N GLU A 366 15.78 -2.52 2.49
CA GLU A 366 17.19 -2.30 2.80
C GLU A 366 17.56 -2.74 4.24
N LEU A 367 16.57 -2.97 5.11
CA LEU A 367 16.78 -3.42 6.50
C LEU A 367 17.22 -4.90 6.63
N TRP A 368 17.28 -5.67 5.55
CA TRP A 368 17.45 -7.12 5.59
C TRP A 368 18.61 -7.59 4.72
N PRO A 369 19.34 -8.63 5.17
CA PRO A 369 20.27 -9.34 4.29
C PRO A 369 19.57 -9.87 3.04
N SER A 370 20.29 -9.92 1.92
CA SER A 370 19.74 -10.27 0.60
C SER A 370 18.88 -11.54 0.61
N ARG A 371 19.33 -12.60 1.32
CA ARG A 371 18.61 -13.89 1.42
C ARG A 371 17.29 -13.81 2.22
N LEU A 372 17.18 -12.87 3.17
CA LEU A 372 16.01 -12.69 4.05
C LEU A 372 15.10 -11.54 3.61
N ARG A 373 15.50 -10.75 2.62
CA ARG A 373 14.85 -9.49 2.23
C ARG A 373 13.37 -9.64 1.94
N GLY A 374 12.99 -10.63 1.14
CA GLY A 374 11.57 -10.85 0.80
C GLY A 374 10.71 -11.19 2.03
N SER A 375 11.17 -12.13 2.85
CA SER A 375 10.45 -12.56 4.06
C SER A 375 10.43 -11.45 5.13
N GLY A 376 11.56 -10.74 5.29
CA GLY A 376 11.67 -9.63 6.25
C GLY A 376 10.80 -8.45 5.86
N MET A 377 10.80 -8.05 4.59
CA MET A 377 9.93 -7.01 4.07
C MET A 377 8.45 -7.40 4.24
N GLY A 378 8.10 -8.66 3.94
CA GLY A 378 6.76 -9.18 4.15
C GLY A 378 6.29 -9.10 5.59
N LEU A 379 7.17 -9.40 6.56
CA LEU A 379 6.86 -9.29 7.98
C LEU A 379 6.56 -7.84 8.39
N VAL A 380 7.50 -6.91 8.11
CA VAL A 380 7.35 -5.52 8.57
C VAL A 380 6.23 -4.78 7.83
N TYR A 381 6.03 -5.06 6.56
CA TYR A 381 4.90 -4.53 5.79
C TYR A 381 3.56 -5.10 6.29
N GLY A 382 3.53 -6.40 6.63
CA GLY A 382 2.36 -7.04 7.22
C GLY A 382 1.94 -6.39 8.54
N VAL A 383 2.91 -6.10 9.42
CA VAL A 383 2.66 -5.34 10.67
C VAL A 383 2.20 -3.91 10.35
N GLY A 384 2.83 -3.23 9.38
CA GLY A 384 2.41 -1.90 8.93
C GLY A 384 0.94 -1.87 8.46
N ASN A 385 0.47 -2.93 7.82
CA ASN A 385 -0.93 -3.03 7.36
C ASN A 385 -1.96 -3.06 8.50
N LEU A 386 -1.55 -3.36 9.75
CA LEU A 386 -2.43 -3.18 10.91
C LEU A 386 -2.90 -1.72 11.04
N GLY A 387 -2.11 -0.77 10.55
CA GLY A 387 -2.49 0.64 10.52
C GLY A 387 -3.76 0.92 9.72
N LYS A 388 -4.06 0.09 8.72
CA LYS A 388 -5.28 0.22 7.89
C LYS A 388 -6.57 -0.05 8.67
N PHE A 389 -6.47 -0.76 9.79
CA PHE A 389 -7.60 -0.96 10.68
C PHE A 389 -7.50 -0.10 11.95
N ILE A 390 -6.31 0.04 12.55
CA ILE A 390 -6.08 0.82 13.77
C ILE A 390 -6.42 2.31 13.55
N GLY A 391 -6.06 2.85 12.37
CA GLY A 391 -6.31 4.25 12.02
C GLY A 391 -7.80 4.62 12.06
N PRO A 392 -8.65 4.02 11.22
CA PRO A 392 -10.08 4.31 11.23
C PRO A 392 -10.79 3.99 12.55
N ALA A 393 -10.39 2.89 13.21
CA ALA A 393 -10.94 2.50 14.50
C ALA A 393 -10.63 3.53 15.59
N GLY A 394 -9.41 4.08 15.61
CA GLY A 394 -8.99 5.06 16.60
C GLY A 394 -9.84 6.32 16.58
N LEU A 395 -10.12 6.88 15.40
CA LEU A 395 -11.01 8.04 15.30
C LEU A 395 -12.43 7.68 15.78
N ALA A 396 -12.97 6.53 15.38
CA ALA A 396 -14.30 6.10 15.79
C ALA A 396 -14.42 5.94 17.31
N LEU A 397 -13.38 5.45 17.96
CA LEU A 397 -13.33 5.33 19.43
C LEU A 397 -13.22 6.69 20.11
N ILE A 398 -12.36 7.58 19.61
CA ILE A 398 -12.15 8.93 20.15
C ILE A 398 -13.42 9.77 20.07
N ALA A 399 -14.15 9.67 18.94
CA ALA A 399 -15.41 10.38 18.75
C ALA A 399 -16.57 9.77 19.54
N GLY A 400 -16.35 8.61 20.15
CA GLY A 400 -17.38 7.85 20.87
C GLY A 400 -18.19 6.96 19.90
N SER A 401 -17.95 5.66 19.94
CA SER A 401 -18.51 4.70 18.98
C SER A 401 -20.05 4.68 18.94
N ALA A 402 -20.73 5.03 20.03
CA ALA A 402 -22.17 5.14 20.13
C ALA A 402 -22.73 6.48 19.60
N ASN A 403 -21.91 7.50 19.46
CA ASN A 403 -22.32 8.81 18.94
C ASN A 403 -22.65 8.74 17.45
N PHE A 404 -23.69 9.44 17.04
CA PHE A 404 -23.97 9.66 15.61
C PHE A 404 -22.88 10.56 15.00
N VAL A 405 -22.56 10.29 13.73
CA VAL A 405 -21.63 11.14 12.97
C VAL A 405 -22.38 12.45 12.66
N ALA A 406 -22.05 13.49 13.41
CA ALA A 406 -22.68 14.79 13.35
C ALA A 406 -21.63 15.89 13.59
N PRO A 407 -21.85 17.14 13.13
CA PRO A 407 -20.86 18.22 13.25
C PRO A 407 -20.38 18.44 14.68
N LYS A 408 -21.27 18.48 15.67
CA LYS A 408 -20.90 18.69 17.07
C LYS A 408 -19.95 17.61 17.59
N ALA A 409 -20.32 16.32 17.44
CA ALA A 409 -19.48 15.21 17.89
C ALA A 409 -18.14 15.15 17.15
N THR A 410 -18.10 15.55 15.87
CA THR A 410 -16.87 15.65 15.09
C THR A 410 -15.97 16.75 15.61
N LEU A 411 -16.51 17.96 15.86
CA LEU A 411 -15.74 19.10 16.37
C LEU A 411 -15.15 18.83 17.76
N ASP A 412 -15.90 18.15 18.62
CA ASP A 412 -15.41 17.74 19.95
C ASP A 412 -14.25 16.71 19.84
N ALA A 413 -14.26 15.87 18.80
CA ALA A 413 -13.28 14.82 18.60
C ALA A 413 -12.09 15.21 17.71
N VAL A 414 -12.16 16.31 16.93
CA VAL A 414 -11.19 16.61 15.88
C VAL A 414 -9.76 16.79 16.44
N ILE A 415 -9.60 17.52 17.53
CA ILE A 415 -8.27 17.75 18.12
C ILE A 415 -7.64 16.44 18.63
N PRO A 416 -8.30 15.66 19.51
CA PRO A 416 -7.73 14.39 19.98
C PRO A 416 -7.52 13.37 18.85
N ALA A 417 -8.40 13.32 17.82
CA ALA A 417 -8.25 12.42 16.69
C ALA A 417 -7.04 12.77 15.81
N PHE A 418 -6.81 14.06 15.54
CA PHE A 418 -5.67 14.49 14.76
C PHE A 418 -4.36 14.34 15.53
N ASN A 419 -4.34 14.55 16.84
CA ASN A 419 -3.18 14.24 17.68
C ASN A 419 -2.89 12.73 17.75
N TYR A 420 -3.93 11.89 17.76
CA TYR A 420 -3.78 10.44 17.63
C TYR A 420 -3.14 10.05 16.29
N PHE A 421 -3.58 10.63 15.18
CA PHE A 421 -2.95 10.39 13.88
C PHE A 421 -1.50 10.90 13.81
N ALA A 422 -1.23 12.07 14.41
CA ALA A 422 0.12 12.64 14.49
C ALA A 422 1.07 11.78 15.31
N PHE A 423 0.60 11.16 16.40
CA PHE A 423 1.40 10.26 17.25
C PHE A 423 2.09 9.15 16.45
N TRP A 424 1.43 8.56 15.46
CA TRP A 424 2.00 7.48 14.65
C TRP A 424 3.16 7.96 13.78
N TYR A 425 3.11 9.20 13.29
CA TYR A 425 4.22 9.81 12.57
C TYR A 425 5.37 10.17 13.51
N VAL A 426 5.10 10.66 14.73
CA VAL A 426 6.13 10.90 15.75
C VAL A 426 6.84 9.59 16.10
N LEU A 427 6.08 8.50 16.27
CA LEU A 427 6.64 7.16 16.53
C LEU A 427 7.56 6.70 15.38
N GLY A 428 7.18 6.96 14.13
CA GLY A 428 8.02 6.71 12.96
C GLY A 428 9.30 7.53 12.97
N ALA A 429 9.22 8.84 13.30
CA ALA A 429 10.38 9.70 13.43
C ALA A 429 11.36 9.21 14.51
N VAL A 430 10.84 8.80 15.67
CA VAL A 430 11.62 8.21 16.78
C VAL A 430 12.30 6.92 16.30
N ALA A 431 11.60 6.06 15.57
CA ALA A 431 12.18 4.83 15.01
C ALA A 431 13.34 5.13 14.04
N PHE A 432 13.15 6.07 13.11
CA PHE A 432 14.22 6.49 12.19
C PHE A 432 15.42 7.09 12.93
N TRP A 433 15.16 7.96 13.94
CA TRP A 433 16.22 8.69 14.62
C TRP A 433 17.07 7.81 15.55
N PHE A 434 16.42 7.05 16.44
CA PHE A 434 17.12 6.31 17.50
C PHE A 434 17.53 4.90 17.11
N ILE A 435 16.74 4.22 16.27
CA ILE A 435 16.94 2.81 15.97
C ILE A 435 17.40 2.62 14.52
N GLY A 436 16.94 3.46 13.59
CA GLY A 436 17.27 3.39 12.17
C GLY A 436 18.76 3.52 11.90
N PHE A 437 19.23 2.94 10.80
CA PHE A 437 20.57 3.10 10.28
C PHE A 437 20.52 3.64 8.85
N GLU A 438 21.59 4.33 8.44
CA GLU A 438 21.66 4.93 7.11
C GLU A 438 22.12 3.92 6.08
N THR A 439 21.40 3.84 4.98
CA THR A 439 21.66 2.93 3.87
C THR A 439 22.15 3.63 2.61
N ARG A 440 22.08 4.97 2.58
CA ARG A 440 22.49 5.78 1.43
C ARG A 440 23.96 5.54 1.06
N GLY A 441 24.19 5.32 -0.24
CA GLY A 441 25.55 5.18 -0.80
C GLY A 441 26.27 3.89 -0.42
N ARG A 442 25.60 2.96 0.28
CA ARG A 442 26.14 1.65 0.61
C ARG A 442 25.73 0.62 -0.42
N THR A 443 26.66 -0.26 -0.77
CA THR A 443 26.32 -1.42 -1.58
C THR A 443 25.52 -2.45 -0.78
N ILE A 444 24.86 -3.35 -1.47
CA ILE A 444 24.10 -4.43 -0.82
C ILE A 444 25.03 -5.28 0.05
N GLU A 445 26.24 -5.55 -0.43
CA GLU A 445 27.26 -6.33 0.27
C GLU A 445 27.70 -5.63 1.57
N GLU A 446 27.88 -4.31 1.55
CA GLU A 446 28.23 -3.53 2.74
C GLU A 446 27.10 -3.52 3.78
N ILE A 447 25.85 -3.44 3.32
CA ILE A 447 24.68 -3.55 4.20
C ILE A 447 24.61 -4.95 4.80
N ASP A 448 24.78 -5.99 3.99
CA ASP A 448 24.76 -7.39 4.44
C ASP A 448 25.89 -7.65 5.46
N ALA A 449 27.10 -7.12 5.24
CA ALA A 449 28.20 -7.23 6.18
C ALA A 449 27.91 -6.52 7.51
N THR A 450 27.32 -5.30 7.45
CA THR A 450 26.96 -4.53 8.66
C THR A 450 25.87 -5.24 9.47
N LEU A 451 24.86 -5.79 8.81
CA LEU A 451 23.76 -6.52 9.46
C LEU A 451 24.27 -7.85 10.05
N SER A 452 25.14 -8.56 9.34
CA SER A 452 25.72 -9.82 9.80
C SER A 452 26.63 -9.63 11.02
N ALA A 453 27.40 -8.53 11.05
CA ALA A 453 28.23 -8.18 12.20
C ALA A 453 27.42 -7.80 13.46
N SER A 454 26.21 -7.29 13.28
CA SER A 454 25.29 -6.92 14.36
C SER A 454 24.38 -8.07 14.83
N ALA A 455 24.34 -9.17 14.09
CA ALA A 455 23.55 -10.35 14.47
C ALA A 455 24.27 -11.12 15.59
N PRO A 456 23.56 -11.60 16.64
CA PRO A 456 24.17 -12.43 17.64
C PRO A 456 24.76 -13.70 16.99
N SER A 457 26.01 -14.03 17.38
CA SER A 457 26.69 -15.24 16.90
C SER A 457 25.80 -16.46 17.08
N PRO A 458 25.73 -17.39 16.11
CA PRO A 458 24.96 -18.61 16.29
C PRO A 458 25.54 -19.33 17.53
N ALA A 459 24.69 -19.50 18.56
CA ALA A 459 25.04 -20.37 19.67
C ALA A 459 25.43 -21.71 19.06
N HIS A 460 26.66 -22.19 19.32
CA HIS A 460 27.11 -23.50 18.93
C HIS A 460 26.07 -24.51 19.43
N VAL A 461 25.23 -24.99 18.54
CA VAL A 461 24.50 -26.24 18.78
C VAL A 461 25.57 -27.33 18.66
N PRO A 462 25.94 -28.03 19.72
CA PRO A 462 26.87 -29.12 19.60
C PRO A 462 26.27 -30.15 18.63
N VAL A 463 26.99 -30.40 17.55
CA VAL A 463 26.66 -31.50 16.65
C VAL A 463 26.80 -32.77 17.49
N GLY A 464 25.63 -33.32 17.91
CA GLY A 464 25.61 -34.58 18.59
C GLY A 464 26.24 -35.64 17.69
N GLU A 465 27.35 -36.21 18.15
CA GLU A 465 27.95 -37.40 17.57
C GLU A 465 26.86 -38.49 17.49
N THR A 466 26.47 -38.81 16.29
CA THR A 466 25.66 -40.00 16.02
C THR A 466 26.56 -41.20 16.29
N ARG A 467 26.27 -41.93 17.36
CA ARG A 467 26.65 -43.35 17.53
C ARG A 467 25.59 -44.21 16.86
#